data_3caf185c4027af6d54692b68acca76fa
#
_entry.id   3caf185c4027af6d54692b68acca76fa
#
_cell.length_a   1.000
_cell.length_b   1.000
_cell.length_c   1.000
_cell.angle_alpha   90.00
_cell.angle_beta   90.00
_cell.angle_gamma   90.00
#
_symmetry.space_group_name_H-M   'P 1'
#
loop_
_entity.id
_entity.type
_entity.pdbx_description
1 polymer ?
#
loop_
_entity_poly.entity_id
_entity_poly.type
_entity_poly.pdbx_seq_one_letter_code
_entity_poly.pdbx_strand_id
1 'polypeptide(L)'
;MNSESSKQKQAFALISLAGIFLALFACLTALLLNYDLGAVGPENSVVGFSTVNKFIFDKLGQSDFWYKLTELIGYFAIAVALGFVVYTAIELFRQKSIKKLDIDLSVLIIFYIIVALVYLVFEKALINYRPILVDGKLEASYPSSHTLLTVFIMVTTIVQLLNRVHNRPLKTALTAIAVVIAVIVPVGRLLAGVHWFTDVLGGVFLGLALSLCYAAFCKCIPDCE
;
A
#
# COMPACT_ATOMS: atom_id res chain seq x y z
N MET A 1 -30.46 -5.28 16.81
CA MET A 1 -29.58 -4.73 17.88
C MET A 1 -28.20 -5.39 17.96
N ASN A 2 -28.06 -6.72 17.93
CA ASN A 2 -26.73 -7.39 18.06
C ASN A 2 -25.80 -7.24 16.83
N SER A 3 -26.32 -7.19 15.61
CA SER A 3 -25.52 -7.09 14.37
C SER A 3 -24.85 -5.72 14.21
N GLU A 4 -25.60 -4.65 14.44
CA GLU A 4 -25.11 -3.27 14.31
C GLU A 4 -24.02 -2.92 15.35
N SER A 5 -24.22 -3.35 16.60
CA SER A 5 -23.20 -3.23 17.65
C SER A 5 -21.91 -4.01 17.32
N SER A 6 -22.03 -5.16 16.65
CA SER A 6 -20.88 -5.95 16.19
C SER A 6 -20.11 -5.23 15.08
N LYS A 7 -20.81 -4.65 14.08
CA LYS A 7 -20.17 -3.88 12.99
C LYS A 7 -19.45 -2.64 13.51
N GLN A 8 -20.06 -1.89 14.45
CA GLN A 8 -19.44 -0.73 15.08
C GLN A 8 -18.16 -1.10 15.84
N LYS A 9 -18.16 -2.21 16.60
CA LYS A 9 -16.96 -2.70 17.29
C LYS A 9 -15.86 -3.08 16.30
N GLN A 10 -16.19 -3.73 15.19
CA GLN A 10 -15.24 -4.06 14.13
C GLN A 10 -14.66 -2.81 13.46
N ALA A 11 -15.51 -1.82 13.13
CA ALA A 11 -15.06 -0.55 12.56
C ALA A 11 -14.11 0.19 13.52
N PHE A 12 -14.45 0.25 14.81
CA PHE A 12 -13.59 0.86 15.83
C PHE A 12 -12.23 0.14 15.95
N ALA A 13 -12.21 -1.19 15.95
CA ALA A 13 -10.97 -1.96 15.98
C ALA A 13 -10.09 -1.68 14.73
N LEU A 14 -10.69 -1.61 13.54
CA LEU A 14 -9.98 -1.31 12.30
C LEU A 14 -9.41 0.12 12.30
N ILE A 15 -10.18 1.12 12.75
CA ILE A 15 -9.71 2.51 12.88
C ILE A 15 -8.57 2.61 13.90
N SER A 16 -8.69 1.93 15.04
CA SER A 16 -7.62 1.92 16.06
C SER A 16 -6.33 1.33 15.49
N LEU A 17 -6.42 0.22 14.75
CA LEU A 17 -5.29 -0.41 14.11
C LEU A 17 -4.70 0.48 13.00
N ALA A 18 -5.54 1.14 12.20
CA ALA A 18 -5.10 2.13 11.21
C ALA A 18 -4.33 3.27 11.86
N GLY A 19 -4.82 3.78 12.99
CA GLY A 19 -4.15 4.81 13.80
C GLY A 19 -2.77 4.36 14.30
N ILE A 20 -2.64 3.11 14.74
CA ILE A 20 -1.35 2.52 15.14
C ILE A 20 -0.37 2.51 13.95
N PHE A 21 -0.78 2.01 12.78
CA PHE A 21 0.09 1.98 11.61
C PHE A 21 0.46 3.38 11.12
N LEU A 22 -0.45 4.33 11.19
CA LEU A 22 -0.16 5.73 10.85
C LEU A 22 0.83 6.35 11.84
N ALA A 23 0.70 6.07 13.13
CA ALA A 23 1.64 6.51 14.16
C ALA A 23 3.04 5.88 13.95
N LEU A 24 3.10 4.58 13.63
CA LEU A 24 4.35 3.89 13.29
C LEU A 24 5.00 4.51 12.04
N PHE A 25 4.22 4.81 11.01
CA PHE A 25 4.72 5.49 9.81
C PHE A 25 5.28 6.88 10.14
N ALA A 26 4.53 7.69 10.90
CA ALA A 26 4.96 9.03 11.28
C ALA A 26 6.23 8.99 12.16
N CYS A 27 6.29 8.07 13.11
CA CYS A 27 7.46 7.86 13.96
C CYS A 27 8.68 7.43 13.13
N LEU A 28 8.52 6.44 12.25
CA LEU A 28 9.58 6.00 11.35
C LEU A 28 10.09 7.15 10.48
N THR A 29 9.18 7.93 9.89
CA THR A 29 9.53 9.09 9.07
C THR A 29 10.32 10.14 9.85
N ALA A 30 9.88 10.46 11.07
CA ALA A 30 10.59 11.40 11.94
C ALA A 30 11.98 10.90 12.35
N LEU A 31 12.09 9.61 12.64
CA LEU A 31 13.38 8.99 12.97
C LEU A 31 14.33 8.92 11.78
N LEU A 32 13.83 8.65 10.56
CA LEU A 32 14.65 8.65 9.34
C LEU A 32 15.35 9.99 9.09
N LEU A 33 14.73 11.09 9.49
CA LEU A 33 15.28 12.42 9.30
C LEU A 33 16.33 12.81 10.38
N ASN A 34 16.38 12.09 11.50
CA ASN A 34 17.13 12.56 12.68
C ASN A 34 18.01 11.47 13.33
N TYR A 35 17.82 10.20 13.03
CA TYR A 35 18.48 9.10 13.73
C TYR A 35 19.38 8.30 12.82
N ASP A 36 20.61 8.03 13.29
CA ASP A 36 21.63 7.20 12.60
C ASP A 36 21.83 7.61 11.14
N LEU A 37 22.07 8.92 10.93
CA LEU A 37 22.32 9.51 9.61
C LEU A 37 23.73 9.16 9.16
N GLY A 38 23.88 8.53 7.99
CA GLY A 38 25.17 8.16 7.42
C GLY A 38 25.21 8.31 5.90
N ALA A 39 26.37 8.69 5.37
CA ALA A 39 26.61 8.81 3.93
C ALA A 39 26.91 7.43 3.31
N VAL A 40 25.89 6.56 3.31
CA VAL A 40 26.02 5.14 2.86
C VAL A 40 25.37 4.88 1.50
N GLY A 41 24.63 5.85 0.96
CA GLY A 41 24.02 5.75 -0.36
C GLY A 41 24.98 6.15 -1.50
N PRO A 42 24.52 5.99 -2.77
CA PRO A 42 25.28 6.43 -3.94
C PRO A 42 25.61 7.93 -3.86
N GLU A 43 26.75 8.33 -4.44
CA GLU A 43 27.24 9.72 -4.44
C GLU A 43 27.37 10.30 -3.01
N ASN A 44 27.61 9.46 -2.00
CA ASN A 44 27.65 9.81 -0.59
C ASN A 44 26.33 10.42 -0.07
N SER A 45 25.20 10.02 -0.66
CA SER A 45 23.89 10.46 -0.17
C SER A 45 23.63 9.99 1.26
N VAL A 46 23.07 10.90 2.05
CA VAL A 46 22.77 10.64 3.47
C VAL A 46 21.49 9.83 3.59
N VAL A 47 21.53 8.79 4.42
CA VAL A 47 20.45 7.84 4.65
C VAL A 47 20.21 7.73 6.14
N GLY A 48 18.94 7.80 6.57
CA GLY A 48 18.56 7.53 7.95
C GLY A 48 18.56 6.04 8.27
N PHE A 49 18.76 5.66 9.54
CA PHE A 49 18.98 4.26 9.94
C PHE A 49 20.10 3.60 9.12
N SER A 50 21.16 4.35 8.85
CA SER A 50 22.22 3.97 7.94
C SER A 50 22.85 2.62 8.28
N THR A 51 23.07 2.33 9.56
CA THR A 51 23.64 1.08 10.06
C THR A 51 22.78 -0.13 9.68
N VAL A 52 21.47 -0.07 9.99
CA VAL A 52 20.54 -1.18 9.73
C VAL A 52 20.27 -1.32 8.24
N ASN A 53 20.05 -0.22 7.55
CA ASN A 53 19.78 -0.20 6.12
C ASN A 53 20.95 -0.77 5.33
N LYS A 54 22.15 -0.30 5.63
CA LYS A 54 23.37 -0.82 4.98
C LYS A 54 23.63 -2.29 5.30
N PHE A 55 23.47 -2.71 6.56
CA PHE A 55 23.64 -4.11 6.95
C PHE A 55 22.72 -5.05 6.17
N ILE A 56 21.42 -4.69 6.06
CA ILE A 56 20.45 -5.50 5.33
C ILE A 56 20.76 -5.51 3.83
N PHE A 57 21.08 -4.35 3.26
CA PHE A 57 21.46 -4.24 1.85
C PHE A 57 22.70 -5.07 1.51
N ASP A 58 23.76 -5.00 2.32
CA ASP A 58 24.99 -5.75 2.12
C ASP A 58 24.76 -7.29 2.24
N LYS A 59 23.75 -7.71 3.03
CA LYS A 59 23.41 -9.13 3.18
C LYS A 59 22.56 -9.68 2.04
N LEU A 60 21.61 -8.88 1.54
CA LEU A 60 20.67 -9.32 0.50
C LEU A 60 21.20 -9.06 -0.92
N GLY A 61 22.01 -8.02 -1.09
CA GLY A 61 22.55 -7.60 -2.38
C GLY A 61 21.48 -7.05 -3.32
N GLN A 62 21.71 -7.26 -4.62
CA GLN A 62 20.83 -6.80 -5.70
C GLN A 62 20.43 -7.98 -6.59
N SER A 63 19.20 -7.93 -7.13
CA SER A 63 18.70 -8.98 -8.01
C SER A 63 17.80 -8.41 -9.10
N ASP A 64 18.25 -8.48 -10.35
CA ASP A 64 17.45 -8.09 -11.51
C ASP A 64 16.19 -8.94 -11.67
N PHE A 65 16.24 -10.21 -11.24
CA PHE A 65 15.07 -11.07 -11.27
C PHE A 65 13.97 -10.51 -10.37
N TRP A 66 14.27 -10.19 -9.13
CA TRP A 66 13.31 -9.61 -8.19
C TRP A 66 12.86 -8.21 -8.61
N TYR A 67 13.74 -7.42 -9.21
CA TYR A 67 13.39 -6.13 -9.76
C TYR A 67 12.29 -6.28 -10.83
N LYS A 68 12.55 -7.04 -11.89
CA LYS A 68 11.62 -7.26 -13.02
C LYS A 68 10.32 -7.92 -12.57
N LEU A 69 10.40 -8.91 -11.68
CA LEU A 69 9.23 -9.60 -11.15
C LEU A 69 8.31 -8.64 -10.38
N THR A 70 8.88 -7.83 -9.48
CA THR A 70 8.06 -6.89 -8.68
C THR A 70 7.54 -5.72 -9.50
N GLU A 71 8.23 -5.29 -10.54
CA GLU A 71 7.71 -4.35 -11.54
C GLU A 71 6.46 -4.92 -12.22
N LEU A 72 6.55 -6.14 -12.76
CA LEU A 72 5.42 -6.80 -13.43
C LEU A 72 4.21 -6.98 -12.50
N ILE A 73 4.46 -7.45 -11.26
CA ILE A 73 3.38 -7.61 -10.27
C ILE A 73 2.82 -6.24 -9.85
N GLY A 74 3.64 -5.20 -9.78
CA GLY A 74 3.20 -3.83 -9.54
C GLY A 74 2.25 -3.32 -10.62
N TYR A 75 2.58 -3.54 -11.90
CA TYR A 75 1.68 -3.23 -13.02
C TYR A 75 0.38 -4.04 -12.96
N PHE A 76 0.43 -5.31 -12.56
CA PHE A 76 -0.77 -6.11 -12.34
C PHE A 76 -1.65 -5.51 -11.23
N ALA A 77 -1.07 -5.08 -10.12
CA ALA A 77 -1.82 -4.42 -9.05
C ALA A 77 -2.51 -3.14 -9.54
N ILE A 78 -1.80 -2.30 -10.33
CA ILE A 78 -2.40 -1.11 -10.95
C ILE A 78 -3.54 -1.50 -11.90
N ALA A 79 -3.38 -2.56 -12.69
CA ALA A 79 -4.44 -3.05 -13.58
C ALA A 79 -5.69 -3.49 -12.79
N VAL A 80 -5.53 -4.11 -11.61
CA VAL A 80 -6.65 -4.44 -10.71
C VAL A 80 -7.35 -3.17 -10.23
N ALA A 81 -6.61 -2.15 -9.81
CA ALA A 81 -7.20 -0.87 -9.40
C ALA A 81 -7.97 -0.20 -10.54
N LEU A 82 -7.40 -0.17 -11.75
CA LEU A 82 -8.08 0.33 -12.95
C LEU A 82 -9.34 -0.49 -13.28
N GLY A 83 -9.32 -1.80 -13.05
CA GLY A 83 -10.48 -2.66 -13.16
C GLY A 83 -11.64 -2.22 -12.26
N PHE A 84 -11.36 -1.85 -11.00
CA PHE A 84 -12.37 -1.29 -10.10
C PHE A 84 -12.86 0.09 -10.55
N VAL A 85 -11.98 0.94 -11.08
CA VAL A 85 -12.37 2.25 -11.64
C VAL A 85 -13.34 2.07 -12.81
N VAL A 86 -12.99 1.19 -13.76
CA VAL A 86 -13.82 0.88 -14.93
C VAL A 86 -15.16 0.25 -14.49
N TYR A 87 -15.13 -0.70 -13.57
CA TYR A 87 -16.34 -1.31 -13.04
C TYR A 87 -17.27 -0.25 -12.40
N THR A 88 -16.72 0.63 -11.57
CA THR A 88 -17.47 1.72 -10.95
C THR A 88 -18.06 2.67 -11.99
N ALA A 89 -17.29 3.01 -13.04
CA ALA A 89 -17.78 3.84 -14.14
C ALA A 89 -18.94 3.18 -14.91
N ILE A 90 -18.82 1.88 -15.22
CA ILE A 90 -19.88 1.12 -15.89
C ILE A 90 -21.17 1.13 -15.04
N GLU A 91 -21.06 0.87 -13.73
CA GLU A 91 -22.21 0.89 -12.84
C GLU A 91 -22.87 2.28 -12.78
N LEU A 92 -22.05 3.35 -12.72
CA LEU A 92 -22.54 4.72 -12.75
C LEU A 92 -23.33 5.03 -14.04
N PHE A 93 -22.81 4.62 -15.22
CA PHE A 93 -23.50 4.79 -16.50
C PHE A 93 -24.81 3.98 -16.58
N ARG A 94 -24.82 2.75 -16.06
CA ARG A 94 -26.01 1.88 -16.04
C ARG A 94 -27.10 2.45 -15.14
N GLN A 95 -26.74 2.93 -13.96
CA GLN A 95 -27.70 3.41 -12.97
C GLN A 95 -28.11 4.87 -13.20
N LYS A 96 -27.35 5.62 -14.02
CA LYS A 96 -27.59 7.05 -14.34
C LYS A 96 -27.75 7.94 -13.10
N SER A 97 -27.24 7.50 -11.94
CA SER A 97 -27.36 8.22 -10.68
C SER A 97 -26.23 7.83 -9.72
N ILE A 98 -25.48 8.82 -9.25
CA ILE A 98 -24.45 8.63 -8.23
C ILE A 98 -25.05 8.11 -6.91
N LYS A 99 -26.30 8.48 -6.60
CA LYS A 99 -26.98 8.05 -5.36
C LYS A 99 -27.33 6.57 -5.33
N LYS A 100 -27.33 5.89 -6.48
CA LYS A 100 -27.60 4.45 -6.60
C LYS A 100 -26.32 3.62 -6.66
N LEU A 101 -25.17 4.28 -6.81
CA LEU A 101 -23.89 3.60 -6.83
C LEU A 101 -23.56 3.08 -5.43
N ASP A 102 -22.98 1.88 -5.37
CA ASP A 102 -22.49 1.32 -4.11
C ASP A 102 -21.51 2.28 -3.43
N ILE A 103 -21.80 2.64 -2.20
CA ILE A 103 -21.04 3.64 -1.45
C ILE A 103 -19.59 3.17 -1.26
N ASP A 104 -19.37 1.87 -1.02
CA ASP A 104 -18.04 1.29 -0.84
C ASP A 104 -17.16 1.42 -2.08
N LEU A 105 -17.73 1.33 -3.30
CA LEU A 105 -17.00 1.58 -4.55
C LEU A 105 -16.67 3.06 -4.72
N SER A 106 -17.62 3.95 -4.42
CA SER A 106 -17.39 5.40 -4.48
C SER A 106 -16.25 5.82 -3.56
N VAL A 107 -16.25 5.28 -2.34
CA VAL A 107 -15.19 5.53 -1.35
C VAL A 107 -13.86 4.90 -1.78
N LEU A 108 -13.87 3.73 -2.41
CA LEU A 108 -12.65 3.12 -2.97
C LEU A 108 -11.96 4.05 -3.96
N ILE A 109 -12.74 4.68 -4.86
CA ILE A 109 -12.18 5.64 -5.83
C ILE A 109 -11.56 6.86 -5.12
N ILE A 110 -12.24 7.38 -4.09
CA ILE A 110 -11.68 8.48 -3.27
C ILE A 110 -10.35 8.07 -2.65
N PHE A 111 -10.27 6.85 -2.09
CA PHE A 111 -9.03 6.35 -1.50
C PHE A 111 -7.93 6.13 -2.55
N TYR A 112 -8.25 5.70 -3.78
CA TYR A 112 -7.27 5.63 -4.86
C TYR A 112 -6.69 7.01 -5.19
N ILE A 113 -7.52 8.05 -5.20
CA ILE A 113 -7.07 9.43 -5.40
C ILE A 113 -6.16 9.87 -4.24
N ILE A 114 -6.57 9.60 -2.99
CA ILE A 114 -5.75 9.92 -1.81
C ILE A 114 -4.37 9.25 -1.90
N VAL A 115 -4.31 7.96 -2.22
CA VAL A 115 -3.04 7.22 -2.34
C VAL A 115 -2.18 7.77 -3.47
N ALA A 116 -2.78 8.14 -4.61
CA ALA A 116 -2.05 8.78 -5.71
C ALA A 116 -1.47 10.14 -5.31
N LEU A 117 -2.23 10.96 -4.56
CA LEU A 117 -1.74 12.24 -4.04
C LEU A 117 -0.61 12.03 -3.02
N VAL A 118 -0.75 11.08 -2.11
CA VAL A 118 0.29 10.71 -1.15
C VAL A 118 1.57 10.27 -1.87
N TYR A 119 1.45 9.42 -2.90
CA TYR A 119 2.58 9.03 -3.74
C TYR A 119 3.30 10.25 -4.33
N LEU A 120 2.56 11.18 -4.96
CA LEU A 120 3.13 12.40 -5.57
C LEU A 120 3.82 13.31 -4.55
N VAL A 121 3.30 13.40 -3.33
CA VAL A 121 3.92 14.18 -2.25
C VAL A 121 5.25 13.57 -1.84
N PHE A 122 5.29 12.26 -1.61
CA PHE A 122 6.51 11.59 -1.17
C PHE A 122 7.57 11.43 -2.27
N GLU A 123 7.18 11.36 -3.53
CA GLU A 123 8.12 11.39 -4.66
C GLU A 123 8.93 12.70 -4.72
N LYS A 124 8.32 13.80 -4.26
CA LYS A 124 9.00 15.12 -4.19
C LYS A 124 9.68 15.35 -2.84
N ALA A 125 9.25 14.67 -1.78
CA ALA A 125 9.84 14.79 -0.45
C ALA A 125 11.10 13.92 -0.37
N LEU A 126 12.28 14.52 -0.50
CA LEU A 126 13.57 13.84 -0.42
C LEU A 126 13.88 13.45 1.04
N ILE A 127 13.34 12.33 1.53
CA ILE A 127 13.58 11.80 2.87
C ILE A 127 14.80 10.86 2.86
N ASN A 128 14.80 9.88 1.96
CA ASN A 128 15.94 9.00 1.68
C ASN A 128 16.16 8.92 0.17
N TYR A 129 17.40 8.69 -0.25
CA TYR A 129 17.74 8.29 -1.61
C TYR A 129 17.83 6.77 -1.73
N ARG A 130 17.68 6.24 -2.95
CA ARG A 130 17.79 4.81 -3.23
C ARG A 130 19.19 4.27 -2.92
N PRO A 131 19.32 2.97 -2.58
CA PRO A 131 20.62 2.34 -2.38
C PRO A 131 21.45 2.22 -3.64
N ILE A 132 20.84 2.38 -4.81
CA ILE A 132 21.49 2.32 -6.13
C ILE A 132 21.02 3.47 -7.02
N LEU A 133 21.83 3.83 -8.02
CA LEU A 133 21.41 4.73 -9.08
C LEU A 133 20.43 4.02 -10.01
N VAL A 134 19.33 4.64 -10.33
CA VAL A 134 18.36 4.15 -11.32
C VAL A 134 18.55 4.98 -12.59
N ASP A 135 18.86 4.31 -13.71
CA ASP A 135 19.22 4.96 -14.97
C ASP A 135 20.30 6.06 -14.81
N GLY A 136 21.27 5.80 -13.91
CA GLY A 136 22.36 6.72 -13.61
C GLY A 136 21.96 7.97 -12.82
N LYS A 137 20.77 7.99 -12.22
CA LYS A 137 20.25 9.12 -11.44
C LYS A 137 20.03 8.73 -9.99
N LEU A 138 20.25 9.70 -9.11
CA LEU A 138 19.92 9.60 -7.69
C LEU A 138 18.43 9.95 -7.51
N GLU A 139 17.64 8.97 -7.09
CA GLU A 139 16.18 9.11 -6.92
C GLU A 139 15.74 9.01 -5.47
N ALA A 140 14.62 9.66 -5.13
CA ALA A 140 13.96 9.46 -3.85
C ALA A 140 13.50 8.01 -3.68
N SER A 141 13.55 7.49 -2.46
CA SER A 141 13.21 6.09 -2.18
C SER A 141 12.10 5.90 -1.14
N TYR A 142 11.90 6.84 -0.24
CA TYR A 142 10.98 6.71 0.90
C TYR A 142 9.64 7.43 0.67
N PRO A 143 8.51 6.78 1.04
CA PRO A 143 8.37 5.34 1.22
C PRO A 143 8.38 4.60 -0.12
N SER A 144 8.65 3.28 -0.11
CA SER A 144 8.60 2.49 -1.34
C SER A 144 7.21 2.54 -1.98
N SER A 145 7.11 3.20 -3.13
CA SER A 145 5.85 3.39 -3.86
C SER A 145 5.22 2.08 -4.32
N HIS A 146 6.02 1.14 -4.84
CA HIS A 146 5.54 -0.19 -5.22
C HIS A 146 4.95 -0.93 -4.03
N THR A 147 5.60 -0.86 -2.87
CA THR A 147 5.09 -1.46 -1.62
C THR A 147 3.78 -0.80 -1.18
N LEU A 148 3.76 0.52 -1.09
CA LEU A 148 2.58 1.28 -0.69
C LEU A 148 1.37 0.94 -1.57
N LEU A 149 1.52 1.09 -2.89
CA LEU A 149 0.44 0.87 -3.85
C LEU A 149 -0.03 -0.58 -3.83
N THR A 150 0.89 -1.54 -3.87
CA THR A 150 0.52 -2.97 -3.91
C THR A 150 -0.18 -3.41 -2.64
N VAL A 151 0.33 -3.04 -1.45
CA VAL A 151 -0.31 -3.37 -0.18
C VAL A 151 -1.70 -2.76 -0.11
N PHE A 152 -1.84 -1.47 -0.44
CA PHE A 152 -3.13 -0.78 -0.43
C PHE A 152 -4.12 -1.43 -1.40
N ILE A 153 -3.75 -1.62 -2.66
CA ILE A 153 -4.65 -2.17 -3.69
C ILE A 153 -5.06 -3.60 -3.35
N MET A 154 -4.12 -4.45 -2.92
CA MET A 154 -4.44 -5.85 -2.62
C MET A 154 -5.31 -5.99 -1.38
N VAL A 155 -5.05 -5.23 -0.31
CA VAL A 155 -5.89 -5.28 0.90
C VAL A 155 -7.29 -4.74 0.61
N THR A 156 -7.43 -3.65 -0.13
CA THR A 156 -8.76 -3.14 -0.53
C THR A 156 -9.46 -4.10 -1.49
N THR A 157 -8.74 -4.78 -2.37
CA THR A 157 -9.27 -5.87 -3.21
C THR A 157 -9.83 -7.01 -2.35
N ILE A 158 -9.12 -7.42 -1.28
CA ILE A 158 -9.64 -8.43 -0.35
C ILE A 158 -10.97 -7.99 0.25
N VAL A 159 -11.09 -6.74 0.69
CA VAL A 159 -12.36 -6.21 1.21
C VAL A 159 -13.48 -6.33 0.18
N GLN A 160 -13.21 -5.96 -1.07
CA GLN A 160 -14.18 -6.06 -2.17
C GLN A 160 -14.55 -7.52 -2.49
N LEU A 161 -13.58 -8.43 -2.52
CA LEU A 161 -13.82 -9.86 -2.74
C LEU A 161 -14.71 -10.46 -1.64
N LEU A 162 -14.45 -10.10 -0.38
CA LEU A 162 -15.25 -10.59 0.75
C LEU A 162 -16.70 -10.13 0.68
N ASN A 163 -16.95 -8.94 0.17
CA ASN A 163 -18.29 -8.35 0.07
C ASN A 163 -19.05 -8.83 -1.19
N ARG A 164 -18.38 -9.09 -2.32
CA ARG A 164 -19.02 -9.28 -3.63
C ARG A 164 -18.96 -10.71 -4.16
N VAL A 165 -17.95 -11.49 -3.79
CA VAL A 165 -17.79 -12.85 -4.32
C VAL A 165 -18.51 -13.86 -3.42
N HIS A 166 -19.59 -14.47 -3.92
CA HIS A 166 -20.40 -15.43 -3.18
C HIS A 166 -19.86 -16.86 -3.28
N ASN A 167 -19.20 -17.21 -4.40
CA ASN A 167 -18.58 -18.51 -4.59
C ASN A 167 -17.40 -18.68 -3.63
N ARG A 168 -17.53 -19.53 -2.62
CA ARG A 168 -16.53 -19.71 -1.55
C ARG A 168 -15.15 -20.15 -2.06
N PRO A 169 -15.00 -21.19 -2.91
CA PRO A 169 -13.71 -21.60 -3.44
C PRO A 169 -13.01 -20.47 -4.21
N LEU A 170 -13.76 -19.78 -5.09
CA LEU A 170 -13.22 -18.66 -5.87
C LEU A 170 -12.78 -17.49 -4.96
N LYS A 171 -13.62 -17.12 -3.98
CA LYS A 171 -13.29 -16.09 -2.99
C LYS A 171 -12.00 -16.42 -2.26
N THR A 172 -11.86 -17.64 -1.75
CA THR A 172 -10.66 -18.08 -1.03
C THR A 172 -9.42 -18.03 -1.91
N ALA A 173 -9.50 -18.52 -3.15
CA ALA A 173 -8.39 -18.52 -4.08
C ALA A 173 -7.93 -17.10 -4.42
N LEU A 174 -8.86 -16.21 -4.78
CA LEU A 174 -8.54 -14.82 -5.11
C LEU A 174 -7.99 -14.04 -3.90
N THR A 175 -8.55 -14.28 -2.71
CA THR A 175 -8.03 -13.68 -1.47
C THR A 175 -6.61 -14.16 -1.18
N ALA A 176 -6.33 -15.46 -1.33
CA ALA A 176 -4.99 -16.01 -1.14
C ALA A 176 -3.99 -15.39 -2.13
N ILE A 177 -4.36 -15.24 -3.40
CA ILE A 177 -3.53 -14.59 -4.41
C ILE A 177 -3.24 -13.14 -4.00
N ALA A 178 -4.26 -12.38 -3.59
CA ALA A 178 -4.09 -10.98 -3.16
C ALA A 178 -3.15 -10.88 -1.93
N VAL A 179 -3.28 -11.77 -0.95
CA VAL A 179 -2.37 -11.83 0.21
C VAL A 179 -0.94 -12.13 -0.24
N VAL A 180 -0.73 -13.12 -1.11
CA VAL A 180 0.60 -13.47 -1.63
C VAL A 180 1.23 -12.27 -2.33
N ILE A 181 0.48 -11.57 -3.16
CA ILE A 181 0.97 -10.37 -3.87
C ILE A 181 1.33 -9.25 -2.87
N ALA A 182 0.47 -9.01 -1.87
CA ALA A 182 0.72 -7.99 -0.85
C ALA A 182 1.98 -8.25 -0.01
N VAL A 183 2.44 -9.51 0.07
CA VAL A 183 3.65 -9.91 0.80
C VAL A 183 4.87 -9.99 -0.13
N ILE A 184 4.71 -10.60 -1.31
CA ILE A 184 5.85 -10.87 -2.21
C ILE A 184 6.45 -9.58 -2.79
N VAL A 185 5.63 -8.54 -3.03
CA VAL A 185 6.16 -7.28 -3.58
C VAL A 185 7.04 -6.54 -2.58
N PRO A 186 6.63 -6.27 -1.32
CA PRO A 186 7.52 -5.69 -0.32
C PRO A 186 8.83 -6.46 -0.15
N VAL A 187 8.76 -7.79 0.01
CA VAL A 187 9.94 -8.64 0.15
C VAL A 187 10.80 -8.59 -1.11
N GLY A 188 10.18 -8.68 -2.27
CA GLY A 188 10.89 -8.65 -3.55
C GLY A 188 11.56 -7.30 -3.84
N ARG A 189 10.97 -6.17 -3.44
CA ARG A 189 11.61 -4.84 -3.58
C ARG A 189 12.86 -4.71 -2.70
N LEU A 190 12.85 -5.38 -1.54
CA LEU A 190 14.02 -5.46 -0.68
C LEU A 190 15.11 -6.34 -1.32
N LEU A 191 14.73 -7.53 -1.84
CA LEU A 191 15.63 -8.45 -2.53
C LEU A 191 16.16 -7.90 -3.87
N ALA A 192 15.40 -7.03 -4.51
CA ALA A 192 15.85 -6.30 -5.70
C ALA A 192 16.97 -5.30 -5.40
N GLY A 193 17.12 -4.88 -4.13
CA GLY A 193 18.14 -3.92 -3.73
C GLY A 193 17.87 -2.49 -4.21
N VAL A 194 16.62 -2.14 -4.54
CA VAL A 194 16.25 -0.80 -5.05
C VAL A 194 15.64 0.11 -3.98
N HIS A 195 15.40 -0.45 -2.80
CA HIS A 195 14.91 0.26 -1.62
C HIS A 195 15.61 -0.21 -0.36
N TRP A 196 15.79 0.71 0.57
CA TRP A 196 16.22 0.38 1.91
C TRP A 196 15.11 -0.37 2.67
N PHE A 197 15.50 -1.11 3.70
CA PHE A 197 14.54 -1.81 4.55
C PHE A 197 13.50 -0.85 5.15
N THR A 198 13.92 0.32 5.60
CA THR A 198 13.03 1.34 6.15
C THR A 198 12.05 1.92 5.13
N ASP A 199 12.43 2.00 3.85
CA ASP A 199 11.53 2.46 2.79
C ASP A 199 10.38 1.48 2.57
N VAL A 200 10.71 0.18 2.60
CA VAL A 200 9.72 -0.91 2.48
C VAL A 200 8.79 -0.91 3.70
N LEU A 201 9.33 -0.77 4.92
CA LEU A 201 8.51 -0.66 6.14
C LEU A 201 7.57 0.54 6.08
N GLY A 202 8.05 1.70 5.65
CA GLY A 202 7.23 2.90 5.46
C GLY A 202 6.08 2.65 4.49
N GLY A 203 6.35 2.00 3.35
CA GLY A 203 5.34 1.61 2.38
C GLY A 203 4.29 0.66 2.95
N VAL A 204 4.72 -0.35 3.74
CA VAL A 204 3.80 -1.30 4.42
C VAL A 204 2.94 -0.57 5.45
N PHE A 205 3.53 0.24 6.33
CA PHE A 205 2.78 0.93 7.38
C PHE A 205 1.72 1.88 6.80
N LEU A 206 2.10 2.70 5.83
CA LEU A 206 1.18 3.63 5.21
C LEU A 206 0.11 2.91 4.37
N GLY A 207 0.49 1.88 3.62
CA GLY A 207 -0.43 1.07 2.83
C GLY A 207 -1.48 0.37 3.72
N LEU A 208 -1.06 -0.22 4.83
CA LEU A 208 -1.97 -0.84 5.81
C LEU A 208 -2.85 0.21 6.50
N ALA A 209 -2.30 1.35 6.93
CA ALA A 209 -3.09 2.41 7.56
C ALA A 209 -4.26 2.86 6.66
N LEU A 210 -3.97 3.19 5.40
CA LEU A 210 -4.98 3.63 4.44
C LEU A 210 -5.99 2.52 4.10
N SER A 211 -5.53 1.27 3.94
CA SER A 211 -6.40 0.13 3.68
C SER A 211 -7.36 -0.16 4.82
N LEU A 212 -6.89 -0.07 6.07
CA LEU A 212 -7.69 -0.30 7.26
C LEU A 212 -8.70 0.84 7.48
N CYS A 213 -8.35 2.09 7.17
CA CYS A 213 -9.30 3.19 7.13
C CYS A 213 -10.43 2.92 6.13
N TYR A 214 -10.10 2.47 4.92
CA TYR A 214 -11.08 2.07 3.93
C TYR A 214 -11.97 0.93 4.43
N ALA A 215 -11.39 -0.14 4.98
CA ALA A 215 -12.12 -1.29 5.51
C ALA A 215 -13.06 -0.89 6.66
N ALA A 216 -12.62 0.00 7.55
CA ALA A 216 -13.43 0.53 8.64
C ALA A 216 -14.63 1.32 8.09
N PHE A 217 -14.41 2.17 7.09
CA PHE A 217 -15.48 2.90 6.43
C PHE A 217 -16.54 1.93 5.85
N CYS A 218 -16.11 0.87 5.14
CA CYS A 218 -17.03 -0.15 4.61
C CYS A 218 -17.88 -0.83 5.70
N LYS A 219 -17.37 -0.95 6.94
CA LYS A 219 -18.14 -1.49 8.08
C LYS A 219 -19.16 -0.52 8.65
N CYS A 220 -18.98 0.78 8.43
CA CYS A 220 -19.91 1.83 8.85
C CYS A 220 -21.07 2.05 7.88
N ILE A 221 -20.99 1.49 6.66
CA ILE A 221 -22.09 1.60 5.68
C ILE A 221 -23.26 0.75 6.16
N PRO A 222 -24.48 1.34 6.28
CA PRO A 222 -25.68 0.56 6.58
C PRO A 222 -25.93 -0.49 5.49
N ASP A 223 -26.43 -1.67 5.87
CA ASP A 223 -26.93 -2.61 4.88
C ASP A 223 -28.08 -1.93 4.13
N CYS A 224 -28.01 -1.82 2.81
CA CYS A 224 -29.16 -1.40 2.02
C CYS A 224 -30.24 -2.49 2.17
N GLU A 225 -31.34 -2.15 2.83
CA GLU A 225 -32.58 -2.97 2.85
C GLU A 225 -33.17 -3.08 1.44
#